data_d81d817dd861231e21c3842769dff467
#
_entry.id   d81d817dd861231e21c3842769dff467
#
_cell.length_a   1.000
_cell.length_b   1.000
_cell.length_c   1.000
_cell.angle_alpha   90.00
_cell.angle_beta   90.00
_cell.angle_gamma   90.00
#
_symmetry.space_group_name_H-M   'P 1'
#
loop_
_entity.id
_entity.type
_entity.pdbx_description
1 polymer ?
#
loop_
_entity_poly.entity_id
_entity_poly.type
_entity_poly.pdbx_seq_one_letter_code
_entity_poly.pdbx_strand_id
1 'polypeptide(L)'
;DFLQGDLEDVDFIKSINGPFDVIILADTIGYLDDCEEAFSNLHLLCNKDTRIIISYHSWRWEPILKLGEKLGLRMPSVEMNWLSTEDTIGFLHLADFELVKREWRQLIPYSLFGIGSFVNRFIGSIPLVRRMSLRNYVVARPMRETGMNNPSTTVLIPCRNEKGNIENAIKRMPDFCRELEIIYVEGGSSDGTPEEITRVI
;
A
#
# COMPACT_ATOMS: atom_id res chain seq x y z
N ASP A 1 -7.94 6.94 27.39
CA ASP A 1 -7.21 8.20 27.57
C ASP A 1 -7.36 9.04 26.31
N PHE A 2 -7.38 10.35 26.47
CA PHE A 2 -7.41 11.33 25.38
C PHE A 2 -6.11 12.13 25.42
N LEU A 3 -5.39 12.15 24.27
CA LEU A 3 -4.17 12.92 24.10
C LEU A 3 -4.37 13.86 22.92
N GLN A 4 -3.92 15.09 23.06
CA GLN A 4 -3.92 16.09 21.99
C GLN A 4 -2.47 16.28 21.52
N GLY A 5 -2.22 16.15 20.22
CA GLY A 5 -0.90 16.36 19.64
C GLY A 5 -0.93 16.25 18.13
N ASP A 6 0.23 16.35 17.52
CA ASP A 6 0.44 16.32 16.08
C ASP A 6 1.05 14.98 15.65
N LEU A 7 0.56 14.44 14.54
CA LEU A 7 1.05 13.18 13.97
C LEU A 7 2.44 13.34 13.33
N GLU A 8 2.78 14.56 12.92
CA GLU A 8 4.07 14.93 12.33
C GLU A 8 5.13 15.22 13.42
N ASP A 9 4.71 15.39 14.68
CA ASP A 9 5.61 15.56 15.81
C ASP A 9 6.09 14.19 16.34
N VAL A 10 7.32 13.83 16.00
CA VAL A 10 7.94 12.57 16.42
C VAL A 10 8.06 12.45 17.95
N ASP A 11 8.25 13.55 18.67
CA ASP A 11 8.40 13.51 20.13
C ASP A 11 7.04 13.29 20.80
N PHE A 12 5.99 13.85 20.23
CA PHE A 12 4.62 13.51 20.65
C PHE A 12 4.32 12.04 20.41
N ILE A 13 4.64 11.49 19.23
CA ILE A 13 4.41 10.06 18.90
C ILE A 13 5.17 9.16 19.86
N LYS A 14 6.43 9.47 20.17
CA LYS A 14 7.23 8.73 21.17
C LYS A 14 6.63 8.74 22.57
N SER A 15 5.84 9.75 22.92
CA SER A 15 5.17 9.82 24.22
C SER A 15 3.99 8.85 24.35
N ILE A 16 3.52 8.31 23.24
CA ILE A 16 2.39 7.38 23.20
C ILE A 16 2.89 5.96 23.48
N ASN A 17 2.28 5.29 24.43
CA ASN A 17 2.65 3.92 24.77
C ASN A 17 2.09 2.94 23.75
N GLY A 18 2.92 2.49 22.79
CA GLY A 18 2.63 1.43 21.82
C GLY A 18 3.36 0.13 22.19
N PRO A 19 3.41 -0.86 21.28
CA PRO A 19 2.75 -0.86 19.97
C PRO A 19 1.24 -1.19 20.03
N PHE A 20 0.51 -0.85 18.98
CA PHE A 20 -0.92 -1.13 18.83
C PHE A 20 -1.19 -2.18 17.75
N ASP A 21 -2.26 -2.97 17.92
CA ASP A 21 -2.72 -3.92 16.91
C ASP A 21 -3.42 -3.22 15.73
N VAL A 22 -4.11 -2.12 16.01
CA VAL A 22 -4.85 -1.34 15.01
C VAL A 22 -4.68 0.14 15.29
N ILE A 23 -4.33 0.90 14.24
CA ILE A 23 -4.27 2.36 14.24
C ILE A 23 -5.30 2.85 13.22
N ILE A 24 -6.17 3.79 13.61
CA ILE A 24 -7.21 4.33 12.75
C ILE A 24 -6.97 5.83 12.54
N LEU A 25 -6.79 6.22 11.28
CA LEU A 25 -6.72 7.61 10.83
C LEU A 25 -8.05 7.97 10.15
N ALA A 26 -8.92 8.65 10.87
CA ALA A 26 -10.25 9.00 10.37
C ALA A 26 -10.29 10.47 9.94
N ASP A 27 -10.38 10.70 8.64
CA ASP A 27 -10.41 12.04 8.01
C ASP A 27 -9.20 12.93 8.38
N THR A 28 -8.05 12.34 8.70
CA THR A 28 -6.86 13.04 9.22
C THR A 28 -5.92 13.42 8.07
N ILE A 29 -5.70 12.54 7.09
CA ILE A 29 -4.63 12.69 6.10
C ILE A 29 -4.73 13.95 5.23
N GLY A 30 -5.93 14.49 5.04
CA GLY A 30 -6.13 15.74 4.30
C GLY A 30 -5.62 16.99 5.02
N TYR A 31 -5.29 16.91 6.30
CA TYR A 31 -4.82 18.02 7.13
C TYR A 31 -3.33 17.94 7.46
N LEU A 32 -2.64 16.90 7.00
CA LEU A 32 -1.21 16.74 7.17
C LEU A 32 -0.45 17.61 6.16
N ASP A 33 0.61 18.24 6.63
CA ASP A 33 1.53 19.01 5.78
C ASP A 33 2.47 18.05 5.05
N ASP A 34 2.98 17.02 5.73
CA ASP A 34 3.80 15.95 5.19
C ASP A 34 3.26 14.56 5.56
N CYS A 35 2.56 13.95 4.60
CA CYS A 35 2.00 12.60 4.78
C CYS A 35 3.07 11.51 4.91
N GLU A 36 4.24 11.67 4.26
CA GLU A 36 5.32 10.70 4.33
C GLU A 36 5.95 10.70 5.71
N GLU A 37 6.24 11.88 6.27
CA GLU A 37 6.77 12.02 7.62
C GLU A 37 5.79 11.49 8.66
N ALA A 38 4.52 11.88 8.57
CA ALA A 38 3.47 11.40 9.47
C ALA A 38 3.34 9.87 9.46
N PHE A 39 3.35 9.24 8.27
CA PHE A 39 3.28 7.80 8.17
C PHE A 39 4.56 7.12 8.68
N SER A 40 5.73 7.69 8.41
CA SER A 40 7.01 7.19 8.93
C SER A 40 7.03 7.17 10.46
N ASN A 41 6.50 8.22 11.10
CA ASN A 41 6.39 8.30 12.55
C ASN A 41 5.50 7.19 13.14
N LEU A 42 4.48 6.70 12.40
CA LEU A 42 3.60 5.63 12.87
C LEU A 42 4.33 4.30 13.10
N HIS A 43 5.50 4.06 12.49
CA HIS A 43 6.28 2.86 12.78
C HIS A 43 6.65 2.72 14.26
N LEU A 44 6.81 3.84 14.97
CA LEU A 44 7.08 3.84 16.42
C LEU A 44 5.94 3.22 17.24
N LEU A 45 4.72 3.22 16.69
CA LEU A 45 3.52 2.69 17.31
C LEU A 45 3.10 1.33 16.75
N CYS A 46 3.87 0.78 15.79
CA CYS A 46 3.53 -0.44 15.08
C CYS A 46 4.34 -1.65 15.58
N ASN A 47 3.73 -2.81 15.49
CA ASN A 47 4.41 -4.11 15.45
C ASN A 47 4.18 -4.75 14.06
N LYS A 48 4.80 -5.91 13.82
CA LYS A 48 4.72 -6.64 12.54
C LYS A 48 3.29 -7.01 12.11
N ASP A 49 2.36 -7.06 13.02
CA ASP A 49 0.97 -7.48 12.79
C ASP A 49 -0.01 -6.30 12.82
N THR A 50 0.45 -5.09 13.12
CA THR A 50 -0.35 -3.86 13.15
C THR A 50 -1.07 -3.64 11.82
N ARG A 51 -2.31 -3.16 11.91
CA ARG A 51 -3.08 -2.68 10.75
C ARG A 51 -3.36 -1.20 10.90
N ILE A 52 -3.00 -0.43 9.87
CA ILE A 52 -3.37 0.98 9.76
C ILE A 52 -4.60 1.06 8.87
N ILE A 53 -5.67 1.65 9.38
CA ILE A 53 -6.92 1.88 8.67
C ILE A 53 -7.07 3.38 8.44
N ILE A 54 -7.05 3.80 7.19
CA ILE A 54 -7.17 5.20 6.80
C ILE A 54 -8.52 5.39 6.12
N SER A 55 -9.32 6.36 6.58
CA SER A 55 -10.55 6.77 5.93
C SER A 55 -10.53 8.25 5.61
N TYR A 56 -10.96 8.62 4.42
CA TYR A 56 -10.97 10.01 3.97
C TYR A 56 -11.97 10.23 2.84
N HIS A 57 -12.27 11.51 2.58
CA HIS A 57 -13.19 11.88 1.51
C HIS A 57 -12.51 11.79 0.14
N SER A 58 -13.25 11.27 -0.85
CA SER A 58 -12.78 11.22 -2.23
C SER A 58 -12.66 12.62 -2.83
N TRP A 59 -11.54 12.93 -3.46
CA TRP A 59 -11.31 14.20 -4.16
C TRP A 59 -12.37 14.50 -5.22
N ARG A 60 -13.01 13.47 -5.78
CA ARG A 60 -14.09 13.62 -6.77
C ARG A 60 -15.34 14.30 -6.20
N TRP A 61 -15.50 14.27 -4.90
CA TRP A 61 -16.62 14.91 -4.21
C TRP A 61 -16.32 16.34 -3.78
N GLU A 62 -15.09 16.82 -3.93
CA GLU A 62 -14.68 18.18 -3.58
C GLU A 62 -15.64 19.25 -4.11
N PRO A 63 -15.99 19.30 -5.43
CA PRO A 63 -16.88 20.35 -5.94
C PRO A 63 -18.28 20.27 -5.34
N ILE A 64 -18.79 19.05 -5.08
CA ILE A 64 -20.12 18.84 -4.48
C ILE A 64 -20.10 19.28 -3.01
N LEU A 65 -19.05 18.95 -2.26
CA LEU A 65 -18.91 19.31 -0.86
C LEU A 65 -18.72 20.82 -0.70
N LYS A 66 -17.92 21.46 -1.54
CA LYS A 66 -17.76 22.93 -1.58
C LYS A 66 -19.06 23.64 -1.94
N LEU A 67 -19.87 23.07 -2.83
CA LEU A 67 -21.21 23.61 -3.13
C LEU A 67 -22.12 23.50 -1.92
N GLY A 68 -22.10 22.37 -1.18
CA GLY A 68 -22.85 22.20 0.05
C GLY A 68 -22.49 23.21 1.14
N GLU A 69 -21.21 23.54 1.25
CA GLU A 69 -20.72 24.60 2.16
C GLU A 69 -21.27 25.99 1.77
N LYS A 70 -21.19 26.33 0.47
CA LYS A 70 -21.75 27.62 -0.04
C LYS A 70 -23.25 27.75 0.19
N LEU A 71 -23.98 26.63 0.15
CA LEU A 71 -25.42 26.60 0.40
C LEU A 71 -25.79 26.52 1.90
N GLY A 72 -24.81 26.48 2.79
CA GLY A 72 -25.05 26.37 4.24
C GLY A 72 -25.54 24.98 4.69
N LEU A 73 -25.46 23.97 3.82
CA LEU A 73 -25.88 22.60 4.11
C LEU A 73 -24.78 21.80 4.87
N ARG A 74 -23.57 22.33 4.91
CA ARG A 74 -22.41 21.79 5.60
C ARG A 74 -21.61 22.90 6.24
N MET A 75 -20.97 22.63 7.38
CA MET A 75 -20.00 23.56 7.97
C MET A 75 -18.82 23.75 7.00
N PRO A 76 -18.31 24.99 6.87
CA PRO A 76 -17.08 25.23 6.11
C PRO A 76 -15.96 24.36 6.66
N SER A 77 -15.30 23.63 5.78
CA SER A 77 -14.10 22.88 6.14
C SER A 77 -12.89 23.82 6.13
N VAL A 78 -11.93 23.56 7.01
CA VAL A 78 -10.59 24.15 6.90
C VAL A 78 -9.97 23.69 5.59
N GLU A 79 -9.05 24.46 5.04
CA GLU A 79 -8.28 24.02 3.86
C GLU A 79 -7.68 22.64 4.13
N MET A 80 -7.95 21.71 3.23
CA MET A 80 -7.45 20.35 3.31
C MET A 80 -6.92 19.90 1.94
N ASN A 81 -5.93 19.04 1.97
CA ASN A 81 -5.39 18.40 0.78
C ASN A 81 -6.35 17.30 0.30
N TRP A 82 -6.78 17.38 -0.95
CA TRP A 82 -7.62 16.38 -1.58
C TRP A 82 -6.75 15.29 -2.23
N LEU A 83 -6.48 14.24 -1.47
CA LEU A 83 -5.63 13.14 -1.93
C LEU A 83 -6.43 12.11 -2.72
N SER A 84 -5.83 11.58 -3.78
CA SER A 84 -6.35 10.39 -4.46
C SER A 84 -5.98 9.13 -3.67
N THR A 85 -6.62 8.01 -4.00
CA THR A 85 -6.25 6.71 -3.39
C THR A 85 -4.84 6.29 -3.80
N GLU A 86 -4.46 6.62 -5.01
CA GLU A 86 -3.15 6.34 -5.58
C GLU A 86 -2.05 7.16 -4.85
N ASP A 87 -2.28 8.44 -4.55
CA ASP A 87 -1.36 9.27 -3.78
C ASP A 87 -1.18 8.73 -2.35
N THR A 88 -2.30 8.40 -1.68
CA THR A 88 -2.26 7.81 -0.33
C THR A 88 -1.45 6.51 -0.29
N ILE A 89 -1.62 5.64 -1.29
CA ILE A 89 -0.85 4.40 -1.41
C ILE A 89 0.61 4.72 -1.70
N GLY A 90 0.89 5.71 -2.53
CA GLY A 90 2.27 6.17 -2.81
C GLY A 90 3.00 6.61 -1.54
N PHE A 91 2.40 7.47 -0.73
CA PHE A 91 2.97 7.91 0.56
C PHE A 91 3.15 6.75 1.55
N LEU A 92 2.21 5.81 1.60
CA LEU A 92 2.36 4.61 2.43
C LEU A 92 3.57 3.77 2.00
N HIS A 93 3.78 3.59 0.68
CA HIS A 93 4.95 2.87 0.17
C HIS A 93 6.26 3.59 0.45
N LEU A 94 6.31 4.93 0.33
CA LEU A 94 7.49 5.72 0.68
C LEU A 94 7.83 5.62 2.17
N ALA A 95 6.82 5.47 3.01
CA ALA A 95 6.96 5.26 4.45
C ALA A 95 7.04 3.76 4.85
N ASP A 96 7.46 2.86 3.96
CA ASP A 96 7.63 1.42 4.22
C ASP A 96 6.38 0.70 4.75
N PHE A 97 5.20 1.08 4.25
CA PHE A 97 3.95 0.35 4.46
C PHE A 97 3.49 -0.32 3.18
N GLU A 98 2.97 -1.53 3.29
CA GLU A 98 2.36 -2.24 2.17
C GLU A 98 0.82 -2.19 2.24
N LEU A 99 0.20 -2.06 1.07
CA LEU A 99 -1.24 -2.07 0.94
C LEU A 99 -1.79 -3.49 1.18
N VAL A 100 -2.71 -3.62 2.15
CA VAL A 100 -3.45 -4.86 2.39
C VAL A 100 -4.78 -4.85 1.63
N LYS A 101 -5.51 -3.72 1.69
CA LYS A 101 -6.85 -3.61 1.11
C LYS A 101 -7.19 -2.16 0.80
N ARG A 102 -7.96 -1.97 -0.27
CA ARG A 102 -8.63 -0.69 -0.56
C ARG A 102 -10.12 -0.91 -0.79
N GLU A 103 -10.94 0.01 -0.29
CA GLU A 103 -12.37 0.00 -0.46
C GLU A 103 -12.92 1.41 -0.71
N TRP A 104 -14.04 1.45 -1.39
CA TRP A 104 -14.82 2.66 -1.62
C TRP A 104 -16.21 2.40 -1.09
N ARG A 105 -16.73 3.29 -0.27
CA ARG A 105 -18.04 3.12 0.34
C ARG A 105 -18.82 4.43 0.33
N GLN A 106 -20.14 4.30 0.47
CA GLN A 106 -21.05 5.42 0.64
C GLN A 106 -21.14 6.30 -0.63
N LEU A 107 -21.82 5.76 -1.64
CA LEU A 107 -22.14 6.51 -2.85
C LEU A 107 -23.13 7.66 -2.55
N ILE A 108 -24.11 7.44 -1.66
CA ILE A 108 -25.06 8.45 -1.18
C ILE A 108 -24.90 8.59 0.33
N PRO A 109 -24.56 9.80 0.85
CA PRO A 109 -24.32 10.03 2.28
C PRO A 109 -25.58 10.04 3.15
N TYR A 110 -26.76 10.17 2.53
CA TYR A 110 -28.04 10.25 3.23
C TYR A 110 -28.86 8.98 3.07
N SER A 111 -29.62 8.63 4.11
CA SER A 111 -30.51 7.47 4.07
C SER A 111 -31.70 7.65 3.14
N LEU A 112 -32.22 8.89 2.96
CA LEU A 112 -33.33 9.25 2.08
C LEU A 112 -34.47 8.20 2.12
N PHE A 113 -35.04 7.98 3.29
CA PHE A 113 -36.10 6.97 3.52
C PHE A 113 -35.74 5.54 3.07
N GLY A 114 -34.46 5.17 3.16
CA GLY A 114 -33.96 3.84 2.77
C GLY A 114 -33.39 3.75 1.34
N ILE A 115 -33.69 4.71 0.45
CA ILE A 115 -33.19 4.74 -0.92
C ILE A 115 -31.66 4.79 -0.93
N GLY A 116 -31.08 5.64 -0.08
CA GLY A 116 -29.61 5.73 0.03
C GLY A 116 -28.95 4.42 0.43
N SER A 117 -29.56 3.69 1.38
CA SER A 117 -29.10 2.36 1.80
C SER A 117 -29.18 1.34 0.68
N PHE A 118 -30.28 1.35 -0.08
CA PHE A 118 -30.45 0.48 -1.24
C PHE A 118 -29.41 0.77 -2.33
N VAL A 119 -29.22 2.04 -2.70
CA VAL A 119 -28.23 2.47 -3.70
C VAL A 119 -26.82 2.09 -3.26
N ASN A 120 -26.45 2.35 -2.00
CA ASN A 120 -25.13 2.00 -1.47
C ASN A 120 -24.89 0.50 -1.49
N ARG A 121 -25.92 -0.32 -1.20
CA ARG A 121 -25.80 -1.77 -1.14
C ARG A 121 -25.72 -2.43 -2.53
N PHE A 122 -26.53 -2.00 -3.48
CA PHE A 122 -26.66 -2.66 -4.78
C PHE A 122 -25.91 -1.92 -5.90
N ILE A 123 -26.08 -0.62 -6.05
CA ILE A 123 -25.45 0.17 -7.10
C ILE A 123 -23.99 0.50 -6.73
N GLY A 124 -23.75 0.85 -5.46
CA GLY A 124 -22.41 1.12 -4.94
C GLY A 124 -21.48 -0.10 -4.92
N SER A 125 -22.00 -1.33 -5.12
CA SER A 125 -21.18 -2.54 -5.25
C SER A 125 -20.63 -2.76 -6.66
N ILE A 126 -21.18 -2.09 -7.67
CA ILE A 126 -20.71 -2.21 -9.07
C ILE A 126 -19.29 -1.67 -9.20
N PRO A 127 -18.33 -2.41 -9.77
CA PRO A 127 -16.90 -2.06 -9.76
C PRO A 127 -16.55 -0.66 -10.27
N LEU A 128 -17.24 -0.18 -11.30
CA LEU A 128 -17.02 1.14 -11.86
C LEU A 128 -17.65 2.23 -10.99
N VAL A 129 -18.89 2.00 -10.52
CA VAL A 129 -19.68 2.96 -9.74
C VAL A 129 -19.11 3.15 -8.34
N ARG A 130 -18.62 2.09 -7.70
CA ARG A 130 -18.04 2.18 -6.35
C ARG A 130 -16.87 3.16 -6.25
N ARG A 131 -16.11 3.37 -7.35
CA ARG A 131 -15.02 4.36 -7.41
C ARG A 131 -15.50 5.81 -7.33
N MET A 132 -16.81 6.03 -7.50
CA MET A 132 -17.46 7.34 -7.34
C MET A 132 -17.97 7.56 -5.91
N SER A 133 -17.73 6.64 -5.00
CA SER A 133 -18.15 6.76 -3.60
C SER A 133 -17.49 7.95 -2.90
N LEU A 134 -18.19 8.49 -1.92
CA LEU A 134 -17.75 9.63 -1.13
C LEU A 134 -16.52 9.29 -0.26
N ARG A 135 -16.49 8.08 0.29
CA ARG A 135 -15.44 7.67 1.22
C ARG A 135 -14.51 6.61 0.63
N ASN A 136 -13.22 6.88 0.76
CA ASN A 136 -12.14 5.95 0.51
C ASN A 136 -11.68 5.32 1.82
N TYR A 137 -11.32 4.04 1.74
CA TYR A 137 -10.71 3.29 2.84
C TYR A 137 -9.47 2.58 2.31
N VAL A 138 -8.38 2.76 3.04
CA VAL A 138 -7.11 2.08 2.78
C VAL A 138 -6.72 1.35 4.05
N VAL A 139 -6.37 0.08 3.93
CA VAL A 139 -5.79 -0.72 5.01
C VAL A 139 -4.37 -1.06 4.61
N ALA A 140 -3.43 -0.69 5.45
CA ALA A 140 -2.02 -0.95 5.27
C ALA A 140 -1.43 -1.70 6.47
N ARG A 141 -0.24 -2.22 6.31
CA ARG A 141 0.58 -2.79 7.38
C ARG A 141 2.04 -2.40 7.17
N PRO A 142 2.86 -2.38 8.22
CA PRO A 142 4.30 -2.22 8.06
C PRO A 142 4.84 -3.28 7.10
N MET A 143 5.74 -2.88 6.20
CA MET A 143 6.48 -3.85 5.40
C MET A 143 7.20 -4.79 6.36
N ARG A 144 7.06 -6.08 6.14
CA ARG A 144 7.84 -7.05 6.90
C ARG A 144 9.28 -6.87 6.46
N GLU A 145 10.12 -6.37 7.35
CA GLU A 145 11.53 -6.63 7.21
C GLU A 145 11.65 -8.14 7.10
N THR A 146 12.02 -8.60 5.92
CA THR A 146 12.53 -9.95 5.82
C THR A 146 13.81 -9.91 6.64
N GLY A 147 13.73 -10.30 7.90
CA GLY A 147 14.86 -10.30 8.83
C GLY A 147 15.97 -11.28 8.45
N MET A 148 16.08 -11.59 7.20
CA MET A 148 17.12 -12.32 6.53
C MET A 148 18.14 -11.33 5.98
N ASN A 149 18.93 -10.75 6.87
CA ASN A 149 20.21 -10.23 6.44
C ASN A 149 20.97 -11.42 5.84
N ASN A 150 21.14 -11.41 4.52
CA ASN A 150 21.88 -12.42 3.78
C ASN A 150 21.19 -13.82 3.70
N PRO A 151 20.01 -13.95 3.04
CA PRO A 151 19.29 -15.22 2.86
C PRO A 151 20.05 -16.21 1.96
N SER A 152 19.77 -17.51 2.08
CA SER A 152 20.08 -18.46 1.03
C SER A 152 19.05 -18.29 -0.10
N THR A 153 19.52 -18.36 -1.35
CA THR A 153 18.66 -18.11 -2.52
C THR A 153 18.85 -19.20 -3.56
N THR A 154 17.76 -19.76 -4.05
CA THR A 154 17.74 -20.63 -5.22
C THR A 154 17.28 -19.84 -6.43
N VAL A 155 18.11 -19.77 -7.47
CA VAL A 155 17.77 -19.14 -8.76
C VAL A 155 17.40 -20.23 -9.75
N LEU A 156 16.16 -20.24 -10.20
CA LEU A 156 15.65 -21.15 -11.20
C LEU A 156 15.75 -20.52 -12.58
N ILE A 157 16.52 -21.10 -13.49
CA ILE A 157 16.76 -20.57 -14.84
C ILE A 157 16.15 -21.55 -15.87
N PRO A 158 14.96 -21.26 -16.40
CA PRO A 158 14.46 -22.01 -17.54
C PRO A 158 15.24 -21.65 -18.79
N CYS A 159 15.69 -22.64 -19.53
CA CYS A 159 16.48 -22.44 -20.76
C CYS A 159 16.09 -23.41 -21.87
N ARG A 160 16.14 -22.90 -23.10
CA ARG A 160 15.98 -23.71 -24.31
C ARG A 160 16.72 -23.07 -25.48
N ASN A 161 17.70 -23.75 -26.03
CA ASN A 161 18.58 -23.24 -27.09
C ASN A 161 19.32 -21.95 -26.68
N GLU A 162 19.94 -21.99 -25.49
CA GLU A 162 20.60 -20.85 -24.85
C GLU A 162 22.10 -21.12 -24.57
N LYS A 163 22.74 -22.00 -25.33
CA LYS A 163 24.14 -22.41 -25.14
C LYS A 163 25.11 -21.25 -24.90
N GLY A 164 24.99 -20.16 -25.69
CA GLY A 164 25.86 -18.99 -25.58
C GLY A 164 25.65 -18.12 -24.34
N ASN A 165 24.52 -18.30 -23.63
CA ASN A 165 24.10 -17.50 -22.49
C ASN A 165 24.34 -18.18 -21.14
N ILE A 166 24.52 -19.49 -21.11
CA ILE A 166 24.62 -20.29 -19.87
C ILE A 166 25.77 -19.81 -18.99
N GLU A 167 26.99 -19.81 -19.51
CA GLU A 167 28.18 -19.39 -18.75
C GLU A 167 28.12 -17.90 -18.36
N ASN A 168 27.62 -17.06 -19.26
CA ASN A 168 27.47 -15.64 -19.02
C ASN A 168 26.45 -15.31 -17.93
N ALA A 169 25.39 -16.07 -17.80
CA ALA A 169 24.39 -15.91 -16.74
C ALA A 169 25.03 -16.14 -15.37
N ILE A 170 25.87 -17.16 -15.21
CA ILE A 170 26.60 -17.43 -13.98
C ILE A 170 27.63 -16.32 -13.69
N LYS A 171 28.46 -15.95 -14.67
CA LYS A 171 29.54 -14.95 -14.50
C LYS A 171 29.04 -13.56 -14.13
N ARG A 172 27.84 -13.20 -14.57
CA ARG A 172 27.23 -11.90 -14.29
C ARG A 172 26.32 -11.90 -13.05
N MET A 173 26.17 -13.05 -12.38
CA MET A 173 25.36 -13.13 -11.18
C MET A 173 25.99 -12.28 -10.09
N PRO A 174 25.27 -11.29 -9.53
CA PRO A 174 25.79 -10.47 -8.43
C PRO A 174 25.88 -11.32 -7.16
N ASP A 175 26.80 -10.91 -6.26
CA ASP A 175 26.86 -11.45 -4.90
C ASP A 175 25.82 -10.75 -4.03
N PHE A 176 24.67 -11.39 -3.82
CA PHE A 176 23.51 -10.78 -3.14
C PHE A 176 22.93 -11.65 -2.03
N CYS A 177 23.51 -12.84 -1.77
CA CYS A 177 22.98 -13.77 -0.79
C CYS A 177 24.12 -14.59 -0.14
N ARG A 178 23.82 -15.16 1.05
CA ARG A 178 24.79 -15.96 1.81
C ARG A 178 25.20 -17.24 1.09
N GLU A 179 24.23 -17.88 0.42
CA GLU A 179 24.36 -19.17 -0.23
C GLU A 179 23.50 -19.17 -1.47
N LEU A 180 24.12 -19.37 -2.61
CA LEU A 180 23.45 -19.35 -3.93
C LEU A 180 23.39 -20.75 -4.50
N GLU A 181 22.16 -21.20 -4.76
CA GLU A 181 21.91 -22.41 -5.56
C GLU A 181 21.35 -22.00 -6.93
N ILE A 182 21.88 -22.58 -8.00
CA ILE A 182 21.41 -22.34 -9.36
C ILE A 182 20.85 -23.64 -9.94
N ILE A 183 19.60 -23.62 -10.34
CA ILE A 183 18.93 -24.76 -10.98
C ILE A 183 18.57 -24.38 -12.41
N TYR A 184 19.14 -25.09 -13.38
CA TYR A 184 18.73 -25.00 -14.77
C TYR A 184 17.58 -25.95 -15.07
N VAL A 185 16.51 -25.45 -15.68
CA VAL A 185 15.41 -26.26 -16.21
C VAL A 185 15.49 -26.26 -17.73
N GLU A 186 16.06 -27.34 -18.27
CA GLU A 186 16.34 -27.48 -19.69
C GLU A 186 15.08 -27.99 -20.42
N GLY A 187 14.70 -27.35 -21.55
CA GLY A 187 13.44 -27.53 -22.27
C GLY A 187 13.58 -28.36 -23.58
N GLY A 188 14.52 -29.30 -23.69
CA GLY A 188 14.73 -30.11 -24.89
C GLY A 188 15.48 -29.36 -26.01
N SER A 189 16.64 -28.79 -25.67
CA SER A 189 17.49 -28.05 -26.61
C SER A 189 18.18 -28.93 -27.60
N SER A 190 18.48 -28.36 -28.76
CA SER A 190 19.20 -29.04 -29.87
C SER A 190 20.53 -28.37 -30.24
N ASP A 191 20.91 -27.31 -29.56
CA ASP A 191 22.08 -26.45 -29.86
C ASP A 191 23.32 -26.77 -28.99
N GLY A 192 23.24 -27.77 -28.10
CA GLY A 192 24.30 -28.12 -27.16
C GLY A 192 24.17 -27.37 -25.81
N THR A 193 23.01 -26.83 -25.50
CA THR A 193 22.72 -26.23 -24.17
C THR A 193 22.90 -27.20 -23.00
N PRO A 194 22.42 -28.49 -23.07
CA PRO A 194 22.61 -29.46 -21.99
C PRO A 194 24.08 -29.74 -21.68
N GLU A 195 24.89 -29.86 -22.72
CA GLU A 195 26.34 -30.12 -22.60
C GLU A 195 27.02 -28.90 -21.97
N GLU A 196 26.62 -27.70 -22.36
CA GLU A 196 27.15 -26.47 -21.81
C GLU A 196 26.79 -26.27 -20.33
N ILE A 197 25.56 -26.59 -19.93
CA ILE A 197 25.14 -26.61 -18.52
C ILE A 197 26.05 -27.57 -17.73
N THR A 198 26.23 -28.81 -18.24
CA THR A 198 27.07 -29.81 -17.58
C THR A 198 28.54 -29.35 -17.45
N ARG A 199 29.02 -28.55 -18.40
CA ARG A 199 30.38 -28.02 -18.40
C ARG A 199 30.62 -26.96 -17.33
N VAL A 200 29.61 -26.15 -17.02
CA VAL A 200 29.74 -24.98 -16.12
C VAL A 200 29.34 -25.27 -14.68
N ILE A 201 28.64 -26.39 -14.42
CA ILE A 201 28.36 -26.93 -13.09
C ILE A 201 29.57 -27.69 -12.57
#